data_c6e8c8fd45b9147d6512026c0a6ee3ab
#
_entry.id   c6e8c8fd45b9147d6512026c0a6ee3ab
#
_cell.length_a   1.000
_cell.length_b   1.000
_cell.length_c   1.000
_cell.angle_alpha   90.00
_cell.angle_beta   90.00
_cell.angle_gamma   90.00
#
_symmetry.space_group_name_H-M   'P 1'
#
loop_
_entity.id
_entity.type
_entity.pdbx_description
1 polymer ?
#
loop_
_entity_poly.entity_id
_entity_poly.type
_entity_poly.pdbx_seq_one_letter_code
_entity_poly.pdbx_strand_id
1 'polypeptide(L)'
;MRKLAITSLIALCSVPALLMAEDSADPRAEIAGLVPGLTAEDVRPSAIEGLYEVAIGSQIVYVTGDRKYLFKGDIVDLETNKSLTEARRSGLRLDEMGQLTDEQMVVFGPDDAAHTITVFTDIDCTYCRKLHREMDQINARDIRVRYVFYPRFGPGSEGWAKADAVWCSEDRQSALTRA
;
A
#
# COMPACT_ATOMS: atom_id res chain seq x y z
N MET A 1 -7.02 -81.75 -47.03
CA MET A 1 -7.34 -80.32 -47.32
C MET A 1 -7.29 -79.52 -45.99
N ARG A 2 -6.15 -78.89 -45.69
CA ARG A 2 -5.88 -78.19 -44.43
C ARG A 2 -6.17 -76.68 -44.68
N LYS A 3 -7.14 -76.13 -44.02
CA LYS A 3 -7.38 -74.71 -44.05
C LYS A 3 -6.50 -73.97 -42.98
N LEU A 4 -5.58 -73.18 -43.45
CA LEU A 4 -4.84 -72.21 -42.57
C LEU A 4 -5.73 -71.04 -42.25
N ALA A 5 -5.95 -70.79 -40.96
CA ALA A 5 -6.53 -69.58 -40.45
C ALA A 5 -5.41 -68.58 -40.14
N ILE A 6 -5.41 -67.44 -40.81
CA ILE A 6 -4.52 -66.31 -40.52
C ILE A 6 -5.20 -65.42 -39.50
N THR A 7 -4.67 -65.41 -38.27
CA THR A 7 -5.13 -64.51 -37.20
C THR A 7 -4.35 -63.20 -37.29
N SER A 8 -5.02 -62.15 -37.73
CA SER A 8 -4.42 -60.78 -37.80
C SER A 8 -4.45 -60.12 -36.41
N LEU A 9 -3.27 -59.93 -35.83
CA LEU A 9 -3.10 -59.27 -34.53
C LEU A 9 -2.99 -57.78 -34.79
N ILE A 10 -4.08 -56.99 -34.47
CA ILE A 10 -4.04 -55.54 -34.52
C ILE A 10 -3.45 -55.03 -33.19
N ALA A 11 -2.20 -54.56 -33.23
CA ALA A 11 -1.55 -53.91 -32.11
C ALA A 11 -2.10 -52.49 -31.99
N LEU A 12 -2.90 -52.24 -30.95
CA LEU A 12 -3.45 -50.91 -30.58
C LEU A 12 -2.31 -50.13 -29.90
N CYS A 13 -1.63 -49.25 -30.65
CA CYS A 13 -0.68 -48.28 -30.09
C CYS A 13 -1.45 -47.17 -29.33
N SER A 14 -1.58 -47.31 -28.02
CA SER A 14 -2.00 -46.22 -27.13
C SER A 14 -0.84 -45.23 -26.96
N VAL A 15 -0.93 -44.11 -27.67
CA VAL A 15 -0.05 -42.96 -27.46
C VAL A 15 -0.54 -42.26 -26.19
N PRO A 16 0.28 -42.13 -25.12
CA PRO A 16 -0.09 -41.32 -24.00
C PRO A 16 -0.12 -39.85 -24.46
N ALA A 17 -1.29 -39.22 -24.40
CA ALA A 17 -1.39 -37.76 -24.52
C ALA A 17 -0.67 -37.18 -23.32
N LEU A 18 0.59 -36.72 -23.51
CA LEU A 18 1.20 -35.79 -22.58
C LEU A 18 0.34 -34.52 -22.60
N LEU A 19 -0.47 -34.33 -21.56
CA LEU A 19 -0.98 -33.01 -21.22
C LEU A 19 0.25 -32.15 -20.94
N MET A 20 0.64 -31.37 -21.93
CA MET A 20 1.50 -30.20 -21.70
C MET A 20 0.66 -29.27 -20.81
N ALA A 21 0.95 -29.25 -19.49
CA ALA A 21 0.58 -28.13 -18.66
C ALA A 21 1.27 -26.92 -19.29
N GLU A 22 0.51 -26.05 -19.94
CA GLU A 22 1.01 -24.74 -20.28
C GLU A 22 1.41 -24.10 -18.95
N ASP A 23 2.72 -23.94 -18.77
CA ASP A 23 3.30 -23.12 -17.72
C ASP A 23 2.83 -21.68 -17.99
N SER A 24 1.64 -21.36 -17.53
CA SER A 24 1.09 -20.03 -17.66
C SER A 24 1.97 -19.15 -16.79
N ALA A 25 2.87 -18.39 -17.43
CA ALA A 25 3.69 -17.38 -16.79
C ALA A 25 2.81 -16.58 -15.82
N ASP A 26 3.29 -16.41 -14.60
CA ASP A 26 2.53 -15.71 -13.56
C ASP A 26 2.08 -14.34 -14.08
N PRO A 27 0.78 -14.08 -14.25
CA PRO A 27 0.29 -12.81 -14.80
C PRO A 27 0.76 -11.59 -14.03
N ARG A 28 1.09 -11.77 -12.75
CA ARG A 28 1.56 -10.69 -11.88
C ARG A 28 2.89 -10.11 -12.35
N ALA A 29 3.85 -10.94 -12.72
CA ALA A 29 5.14 -10.47 -13.23
C ALA A 29 4.99 -9.71 -14.55
N GLU A 30 4.09 -10.19 -15.42
CA GLU A 30 3.82 -9.51 -16.70
C GLU A 30 3.07 -8.20 -16.52
N ILE A 31 2.12 -8.12 -15.57
CA ILE A 31 1.40 -6.89 -15.23
C ILE A 31 2.36 -5.88 -14.60
N ALA A 32 3.21 -6.30 -13.66
CA ALA A 32 4.23 -5.44 -13.07
C ALA A 32 5.15 -4.82 -14.11
N GLY A 33 5.53 -5.59 -15.15
CA GLY A 33 6.35 -5.10 -16.25
C GLY A 33 5.74 -3.95 -17.07
N LEU A 34 4.44 -3.66 -16.94
CA LEU A 34 3.79 -2.52 -17.61
C LEU A 34 4.18 -1.17 -17.01
N VAL A 35 4.64 -1.15 -15.76
CA VAL A 35 4.97 0.09 -15.04
C VAL A 35 6.41 -0.02 -14.50
N PRO A 36 7.33 0.87 -14.92
CA PRO A 36 8.69 0.86 -14.41
C PRO A 36 8.74 0.96 -12.88
N GLY A 37 9.54 0.10 -12.25
CA GLY A 37 9.74 0.09 -10.81
C GLY A 37 8.76 -0.77 -10.00
N LEU A 38 7.74 -1.38 -10.63
CA LEU A 38 6.88 -2.36 -9.98
C LEU A 38 7.47 -3.77 -10.04
N THR A 39 7.13 -4.55 -9.04
CA THR A 39 7.46 -5.98 -8.92
C THR A 39 6.18 -6.83 -8.87
N ALA A 40 6.29 -8.14 -8.98
CA ALA A 40 5.15 -9.03 -8.85
C ALA A 40 4.47 -8.96 -7.45
N GLU A 41 5.18 -8.44 -6.43
CA GLU A 41 4.65 -8.25 -5.07
C GLU A 41 3.64 -7.09 -5.00
N ASP A 42 3.77 -6.11 -5.92
CA ASP A 42 2.85 -4.99 -6.04
C ASP A 42 1.54 -5.35 -6.73
N VAL A 43 1.47 -6.58 -7.29
CA VAL A 43 0.33 -7.09 -8.05
C VAL A 43 -0.33 -8.25 -7.30
N ARG A 44 -1.63 -8.18 -7.08
CA ARG A 44 -2.42 -9.21 -6.39
C ARG A 44 -3.69 -9.56 -7.16
N PRO A 45 -4.19 -10.79 -7.09
CA PRO A 45 -5.55 -11.08 -7.54
C PRO A 45 -6.55 -10.21 -6.78
N SER A 46 -7.54 -9.64 -7.48
CA SER A 46 -8.63 -8.91 -6.84
C SER A 46 -9.77 -9.86 -6.44
N ALA A 47 -10.80 -9.32 -5.77
CA ALA A 47 -12.02 -10.08 -5.48
C ALA A 47 -12.83 -10.46 -6.74
N ILE A 48 -12.52 -9.85 -7.89
CA ILE A 48 -13.14 -10.13 -9.18
C ILE A 48 -12.18 -11.04 -9.98
N GLU A 49 -12.67 -12.20 -10.39
CA GLU A 49 -11.88 -13.17 -11.17
C GLU A 49 -11.36 -12.54 -12.46
N GLY A 50 -10.10 -12.80 -12.79
CA GLY A 50 -9.43 -12.25 -13.97
C GLY A 50 -9.03 -10.78 -13.87
N LEU A 51 -9.26 -10.12 -12.72
CA LEU A 51 -8.86 -8.75 -12.45
C LEU A 51 -7.77 -8.74 -11.37
N TYR A 52 -6.71 -7.99 -11.60
CA TYR A 52 -5.57 -7.86 -10.69
C TYR A 52 -5.52 -6.45 -10.11
N GLU A 53 -5.27 -6.37 -8.81
CA GLU A 53 -5.01 -5.16 -8.07
C GLU A 53 -3.52 -4.82 -8.17
N VAL A 54 -3.20 -3.61 -8.56
CA VAL A 54 -1.84 -3.09 -8.70
C VAL A 54 -1.66 -1.90 -7.76
N ALA A 55 -0.70 -2.02 -6.84
CA ALA A 55 -0.34 -0.95 -5.93
C ALA A 55 0.75 -0.07 -6.57
N ILE A 56 0.50 1.23 -6.67
CA ILE A 56 1.45 2.24 -7.15
C ILE A 56 1.61 3.27 -6.04
N GLY A 57 2.58 3.04 -5.15
CA GLY A 57 2.64 3.74 -3.88
C GLY A 57 1.37 3.45 -3.06
N SER A 58 0.68 4.49 -2.58
CA SER A 58 -0.59 4.34 -1.86
C SER A 58 -1.83 4.32 -2.77
N GLN A 59 -1.64 4.36 -4.09
CA GLN A 59 -2.75 4.28 -5.05
C GLN A 59 -2.98 2.84 -5.51
N ILE A 60 -4.25 2.50 -5.72
CA ILE A 60 -4.66 1.20 -6.25
C ILE A 60 -5.31 1.43 -7.61
N VAL A 61 -4.86 0.64 -8.58
CA VAL A 61 -5.51 0.50 -9.89
C VAL A 61 -5.76 -0.98 -10.16
N TYR A 62 -6.61 -1.28 -11.12
CA TYR A 62 -6.96 -2.65 -11.50
C TYR A 62 -6.61 -2.89 -12.95
N VAL A 63 -6.03 -4.05 -13.25
CA VAL A 63 -5.62 -4.47 -14.59
C VAL A 63 -6.20 -5.84 -14.90
N THR A 64 -6.77 -6.04 -16.09
CA THR A 64 -7.21 -7.36 -16.53
C THR A 64 -6.03 -8.31 -16.74
N GLY A 65 -6.22 -9.61 -16.50
CA GLY A 65 -5.16 -10.61 -16.64
C GLY A 65 -4.58 -10.69 -18.06
N ASP A 66 -5.37 -10.32 -19.08
CA ASP A 66 -4.92 -10.18 -20.47
C ASP A 66 -4.18 -8.86 -20.76
N ARG A 67 -4.05 -7.99 -19.74
CA ARG A 67 -3.31 -6.70 -19.76
C ARG A 67 -3.87 -5.66 -20.74
N LYS A 68 -5.10 -5.83 -21.23
CA LYS A 68 -5.70 -4.92 -22.19
C LYS A 68 -6.36 -3.72 -21.56
N TYR A 69 -6.87 -3.86 -20.34
CA TYR A 69 -7.67 -2.83 -19.70
C TYR A 69 -7.14 -2.49 -18.32
N LEU A 70 -7.13 -1.19 -18.01
CA LEU A 70 -6.83 -0.64 -16.70
C LEU A 70 -8.06 0.12 -16.20
N PHE A 71 -8.41 -0.12 -14.92
CA PHE A 71 -9.51 0.54 -14.23
C PHE A 71 -8.98 1.38 -13.08
N LYS A 72 -9.54 2.57 -12.91
CA LYS A 72 -9.35 3.41 -11.72
C LYS A 72 -10.70 3.56 -11.03
N GLY A 73 -10.76 3.21 -9.77
CA GLY A 73 -11.99 3.27 -9.00
C GLY A 73 -11.92 2.35 -7.79
N ASP A 74 -13.06 2.18 -7.12
CA ASP A 74 -13.15 1.37 -5.93
C ASP A 74 -14.02 0.12 -6.19
N ILE A 75 -13.53 -1.02 -5.71
CA ILE A 75 -14.33 -2.24 -5.57
C ILE A 75 -15.02 -2.17 -4.21
N VAL A 76 -16.34 -2.19 -4.22
CA VAL A 76 -17.16 -2.20 -3.01
C VAL A 76 -17.88 -3.54 -2.92
N ASP A 77 -17.72 -4.20 -1.78
CA ASP A 77 -18.50 -5.37 -1.43
C ASP A 77 -19.92 -4.93 -1.04
N LEU A 78 -20.90 -5.31 -1.85
CA LEU A 78 -22.28 -4.89 -1.67
C LEU A 78 -23.00 -5.62 -0.51
N GLU A 79 -22.49 -6.76 -0.06
CA GLU A 79 -23.07 -7.47 1.09
C GLU A 79 -22.67 -6.78 2.41
N THR A 80 -21.41 -6.37 2.50
CA THR A 80 -20.85 -5.72 3.70
C THR A 80 -20.86 -4.21 3.63
N ASN A 81 -21.14 -3.63 2.45
CA ASN A 81 -21.03 -2.21 2.13
C ASN A 81 -19.64 -1.61 2.45
N LYS A 82 -18.56 -2.41 2.27
CA LYS A 82 -17.18 -2.01 2.52
C LYS A 82 -16.40 -1.86 1.23
N SER A 83 -15.61 -0.79 1.12
CA SER A 83 -14.66 -0.64 0.03
C SER A 83 -13.43 -1.51 0.29
N LEU A 84 -13.25 -2.54 -0.53
CA LEU A 84 -12.06 -3.40 -0.52
C LEU A 84 -10.82 -2.61 -0.93
N THR A 85 -10.98 -1.71 -1.90
CA THR A 85 -9.91 -0.82 -2.36
C THR A 85 -9.42 0.11 -1.26
N GLU A 86 -10.34 0.73 -0.50
CA GLU A 86 -9.94 1.64 0.59
C GLU A 86 -9.32 0.86 1.77
N ALA A 87 -9.82 -0.32 2.06
CA ALA A 87 -9.18 -1.20 3.05
C ALA A 87 -7.72 -1.50 2.66
N ARG A 88 -7.47 -1.77 1.37
CA ARG A 88 -6.11 -2.00 0.86
C ARG A 88 -5.24 -0.76 0.91
N ARG A 89 -5.77 0.41 0.47
CA ARG A 89 -5.06 1.71 0.56
C ARG A 89 -4.68 2.04 2.01
N SER A 90 -5.61 1.81 2.93
CA SER A 90 -5.38 2.03 4.36
C SER A 90 -4.27 1.11 4.89
N GLY A 91 -4.25 -0.17 4.49
CA GLY A 91 -3.17 -1.09 4.82
C GLY A 91 -1.81 -0.59 4.35
N LEU A 92 -1.70 -0.21 3.07
CA LEU A 92 -0.45 0.33 2.51
C LEU A 92 0.02 1.59 3.25
N ARG A 93 -0.89 2.52 3.56
CA ARG A 93 -0.54 3.72 4.35
C ARG A 93 -0.06 3.38 5.76
N LEU A 94 -0.67 2.39 6.41
CA LEU A 94 -0.24 1.92 7.73
C LEU A 94 1.14 1.25 7.68
N ASP A 95 1.41 0.47 6.64
CA ASP A 95 2.72 -0.17 6.42
C ASP A 95 3.82 0.89 6.24
N GLU A 96 3.58 1.92 5.41
CA GLU A 96 4.48 3.06 5.22
C GLU A 96 4.69 3.85 6.52
N MET A 97 3.60 4.12 7.25
CA MET A 97 3.66 4.81 8.54
C MET A 97 4.42 4.00 9.60
N GLY A 98 4.32 2.67 9.54
CA GLY A 98 5.03 1.76 10.44
C GLY A 98 6.55 1.78 10.27
N GLN A 99 7.06 2.25 9.12
CA GLN A 99 8.48 2.40 8.85
C GLN A 99 9.07 3.69 9.46
N LEU A 100 8.23 4.66 9.81
CA LEU A 100 8.69 5.92 10.40
C LEU A 100 9.07 5.71 11.87
N THR A 101 10.29 6.10 12.20
CA THR A 101 10.81 6.08 13.58
C THR A 101 10.55 7.42 14.27
N ASP A 102 10.63 7.44 15.61
CA ASP A 102 10.50 8.66 16.38
C ASP A 102 11.58 9.71 16.06
N GLU A 103 12.76 9.28 15.60
CA GLU A 103 13.82 10.18 15.14
C GLU A 103 13.44 10.98 13.89
N GLN A 104 12.51 10.45 13.10
CA GLN A 104 11.95 11.08 11.90
C GLN A 104 10.69 11.92 12.21
N MET A 105 10.40 12.18 13.49
CA MET A 105 9.21 12.89 13.95
C MET A 105 9.57 13.89 15.04
N VAL A 106 8.64 14.80 15.34
CA VAL A 106 8.70 15.61 16.56
C VAL A 106 7.68 15.03 17.53
N VAL A 107 8.16 14.49 18.66
CA VAL A 107 7.34 13.68 19.56
C VAL A 107 7.05 14.43 20.85
N PHE A 108 5.81 14.39 21.32
CA PHE A 108 5.35 14.96 22.58
C PHE A 108 4.63 13.91 23.42
N GLY A 109 4.91 13.88 24.72
CA GLY A 109 4.33 12.92 25.66
C GLY A 109 5.27 11.78 26.00
N PRO A 110 4.91 10.96 27.01
CA PRO A 110 5.75 9.88 27.51
C PRO A 110 5.84 8.70 26.54
N ASP A 111 6.96 7.99 26.59
CA ASP A 111 7.20 6.84 25.69
C ASP A 111 6.28 5.65 25.99
N ASP A 112 5.82 5.53 27.22
CA ASP A 112 4.93 4.48 27.74
C ASP A 112 3.45 4.86 27.72
N ALA A 113 3.06 5.93 27.02
CA ALA A 113 1.67 6.34 26.90
C ALA A 113 0.78 5.21 26.34
N ALA A 114 -0.41 5.02 26.92
CA ALA A 114 -1.35 3.99 26.51
C ALA A 114 -1.81 4.15 25.04
N HIS A 115 -1.80 5.39 24.53
CA HIS A 115 -2.20 5.70 23.17
C HIS A 115 -1.16 6.55 22.47
N THR A 116 -0.90 6.24 21.18
CA THR A 116 -0.05 7.06 20.32
C THR A 116 -0.83 7.48 19.08
N ILE A 117 -0.80 8.76 18.76
CA ILE A 117 -1.34 9.29 17.49
C ILE A 117 -0.24 9.92 16.67
N THR A 118 -0.28 9.71 15.35
CA THR A 118 0.60 10.38 14.39
C THR A 118 -0.20 11.45 13.65
N VAL A 119 0.31 12.67 13.67
CA VAL A 119 -0.37 13.84 13.10
C VAL A 119 0.49 14.44 12.00
N PHE A 120 -0.05 14.50 10.79
CA PHE A 120 0.54 15.30 9.72
C PHE A 120 0.24 16.77 10.00
N THR A 121 1.27 17.56 10.23
CA THR A 121 1.13 18.94 10.70
C THR A 121 1.74 19.96 9.74
N ASP A 122 1.12 21.13 9.69
CA ASP A 122 1.62 22.30 8.97
C ASP A 122 1.69 23.47 9.96
N ILE A 123 2.87 24.08 10.10
CA ILE A 123 3.14 25.15 11.06
C ILE A 123 2.24 26.38 10.81
N ASP A 124 1.88 26.65 9.55
CA ASP A 124 1.02 27.76 9.17
C ASP A 124 -0.49 27.43 9.25
N CYS A 125 -0.84 26.21 9.62
CA CYS A 125 -2.22 25.80 9.77
C CYS A 125 -2.78 26.21 11.14
N THR A 126 -3.86 27.00 11.13
CA THR A 126 -4.52 27.48 12.36
C THR A 126 -5.00 26.34 13.25
N TYR A 127 -5.55 25.28 12.68
CA TYR A 127 -6.02 24.11 13.44
C TYR A 127 -4.86 23.26 13.97
N CYS A 128 -3.76 23.14 13.23
CA CYS A 128 -2.57 22.45 13.71
C CYS A 128 -1.97 23.19 14.92
N ARG A 129 -1.88 24.52 14.84
CA ARG A 129 -1.46 25.35 15.98
C ARG A 129 -2.42 25.27 17.15
N LYS A 130 -3.73 25.16 16.90
CA LYS A 130 -4.71 24.96 17.98
C LYS A 130 -4.47 23.63 18.68
N LEU A 131 -4.33 22.53 17.94
CA LEU A 131 -4.01 21.22 18.50
C LEU A 131 -2.72 21.27 19.34
N HIS A 132 -1.68 21.94 18.81
CA HIS A 132 -0.40 22.04 19.51
C HIS A 132 -0.50 22.82 20.84
N ARG A 133 -1.30 23.86 20.91
CA ARG A 133 -1.55 24.57 22.19
C ARG A 133 -2.27 23.74 23.25
N GLU A 134 -2.94 22.66 22.84
CA GLU A 134 -3.63 21.74 23.74
C GLU A 134 -2.77 20.53 24.11
N MET A 135 -1.46 20.52 23.73
CA MET A 135 -0.56 19.37 23.87
C MET A 135 -0.49 18.84 25.31
N ASP A 136 -0.33 19.71 26.28
CA ASP A 136 -0.26 19.30 27.69
C ASP A 136 -1.54 18.59 28.16
N GLN A 137 -2.70 19.04 27.66
CA GLN A 137 -3.99 18.42 28.00
C GLN A 137 -4.17 17.05 27.30
N ILE A 138 -3.61 16.90 26.11
CA ILE A 138 -3.60 15.63 25.35
C ILE A 138 -2.70 14.63 26.05
N ASN A 139 -1.48 15.03 26.37
CA ASN A 139 -0.51 14.17 27.06
C ASN A 139 -1.00 13.79 28.48
N ALA A 140 -1.71 14.70 29.18
CA ALA A 140 -2.33 14.39 30.49
C ALA A 140 -3.43 13.32 30.41
N ARG A 141 -3.90 12.96 29.22
CA ARG A 141 -4.84 11.86 28.96
C ARG A 141 -4.15 10.58 28.48
N ASP A 142 -2.86 10.47 28.74
CA ASP A 142 -2.07 9.29 28.36
C ASP A 142 -2.02 9.07 26.84
N ILE A 143 -1.96 10.18 26.08
CA ILE A 143 -1.86 10.19 24.63
C ILE A 143 -0.53 10.82 24.23
N ARG A 144 0.31 10.05 23.56
CA ARG A 144 1.55 10.50 22.91
C ARG A 144 1.26 10.99 21.49
N VAL A 145 1.83 12.13 21.12
CA VAL A 145 1.63 12.73 19.80
C VAL A 145 2.94 12.75 19.04
N ARG A 146 2.94 12.16 17.84
CA ARG A 146 4.06 12.17 16.91
C ARG A 146 3.72 13.05 15.72
N TYR A 147 4.46 14.13 15.50
CA TYR A 147 4.27 15.04 14.38
C TYR A 147 5.15 14.68 13.20
N VAL A 148 4.53 14.56 12.01
CA VAL A 148 5.18 14.52 10.70
C VAL A 148 4.87 15.83 10.00
N PHE A 149 5.90 16.57 9.55
CA PHE A 149 5.68 17.82 8.84
C PHE A 149 5.07 17.58 7.45
N TYR A 150 4.01 18.30 7.18
CA TYR A 150 3.31 18.30 5.89
C TYR A 150 2.91 19.72 5.49
N PRO A 151 3.87 20.59 5.09
CA PRO A 151 3.58 21.94 4.63
C PRO A 151 2.72 21.89 3.37
N ARG A 152 1.48 22.36 3.45
CA ARG A 152 0.45 22.18 2.40
C ARG A 152 0.78 22.81 1.06
N PHE A 153 1.59 23.87 1.08
CA PHE A 153 1.98 24.61 -0.12
C PHE A 153 3.31 24.10 -0.72
N GLY A 154 3.88 23.04 -0.14
CA GLY A 154 5.06 22.33 -0.66
C GLY A 154 6.37 23.11 -0.56
N PRO A 155 7.40 22.60 -1.24
CA PRO A 155 8.73 23.20 -1.25
C PRO A 155 8.73 24.64 -1.73
N GLY A 156 9.53 25.49 -1.08
CA GLY A 156 9.63 26.92 -1.42
C GLY A 156 8.59 27.82 -0.76
N SER A 157 7.62 27.26 -0.04
CA SER A 157 6.65 28.05 0.76
C SER A 157 7.26 28.49 2.09
N GLU A 158 6.67 29.51 2.70
CA GLU A 158 7.03 29.99 4.03
C GLU A 158 6.85 28.88 5.09
N GLY A 159 5.74 28.12 5.03
CA GLY A 159 5.49 26.99 5.92
C GLY A 159 6.54 25.90 5.78
N TRP A 160 7.06 25.65 4.57
CA TRP A 160 8.17 24.72 4.36
C TRP A 160 9.44 25.23 5.04
N ALA A 161 9.82 26.49 4.82
CA ALA A 161 11.02 27.07 5.43
C ALA A 161 10.96 27.04 6.97
N LYS A 162 9.77 27.30 7.56
CA LYS A 162 9.56 27.18 9.01
C LYS A 162 9.71 25.73 9.48
N ALA A 163 9.15 24.76 8.74
CA ALA A 163 9.26 23.34 9.07
C ALA A 163 10.73 22.87 9.02
N ASP A 164 11.49 23.30 8.01
CA ASP A 164 12.92 23.01 7.91
C ASP A 164 13.70 23.62 9.07
N ALA A 165 13.41 24.86 9.46
CA ALA A 165 14.05 25.53 10.59
C ALA A 165 13.80 24.79 11.93
N VAL A 166 12.58 24.30 12.14
CA VAL A 166 12.25 23.46 13.31
C VAL A 166 12.97 22.12 13.22
N TRP A 167 12.97 21.48 12.05
CA TRP A 167 13.56 20.17 11.84
C TRP A 167 15.07 20.15 12.09
N CYS A 168 15.77 21.21 11.66
CA CYS A 168 17.22 21.38 11.81
C CYS A 168 17.64 21.91 13.19
N SER A 169 16.68 22.21 14.11
CA SER A 169 17.03 22.68 15.45
C SER A 169 17.50 21.53 16.36
N GLU A 170 18.37 21.83 17.33
CA GLU A 170 18.81 20.86 18.33
C GLU A 170 17.65 20.38 19.21
N ASP A 171 16.74 21.29 19.56
CA ASP A 171 15.52 20.99 20.32
C ASP A 171 14.29 21.28 19.44
N ARG A 172 13.85 20.25 18.73
CA ARG A 172 12.71 20.30 17.81
C ARG A 172 11.38 20.57 18.51
N GLN A 173 11.21 20.08 19.76
CA GLN A 173 9.99 20.30 20.53
C GLN A 173 9.83 21.77 20.89
N SER A 174 10.86 22.36 21.48
CA SER A 174 10.88 23.78 21.82
C SER A 174 10.80 24.67 20.58
N ALA A 175 11.45 24.28 19.48
CA ALA A 175 11.41 25.03 18.23
C ALA A 175 9.98 25.04 17.64
N LEU A 176 9.29 23.89 17.61
CA LEU A 176 7.92 23.78 17.12
C LEU A 176 6.94 24.58 18.00
N THR A 177 7.16 24.57 19.31
CA THR A 177 6.29 25.30 20.25
C THR A 177 6.40 26.81 20.07
N ARG A 178 7.55 27.31 19.59
CA ARG A 178 7.78 28.77 19.33
C ARG A 178 7.37 29.20 17.92
N ALA A 179 7.20 28.28 16.99
CA ALA A 179 6.87 28.58 15.58
C ALA A 179 5.40 28.91 15.38
#